data_f6fd94dea51584619a6c34a047cd4307
#
_entry.id   f6fd94dea51584619a6c34a047cd4307
#
_cell.length_a   1.000
_cell.length_b   1.000
_cell.length_c   1.000
_cell.angle_alpha   90.00
_cell.angle_beta   90.00
_cell.angle_gamma   90.00
#
_symmetry.space_group_name_H-M   'P 1'
#
loop_
_entity.id
_entity.type
_entity.pdbx_description
1 polymer ?
#
loop_
_entity_poly.entity_id
_entity_poly.type
_entity_poly.pdbx_seq_one_letter_code
_entity_poly.pdbx_strand_id
1 'polypeptide(L)'
;MLKSLCKGLLECAALLLAITAIQSCSACATVGVQRKAYTALDTGLAVLRGTQRVEIGIVCGRPSAPPAPACVPIGLHHELQGYLLQAANLGTEAQALVQGLPQKSDPPWEALDKVAKLFALLQRVLSALPRSQQVDALQAQLVGG
;
A
#
# COMPACT_ATOMS: atom_id res chain seq x y z
N MET A 1 -53.95 22.54 -20.33
CA MET A 1 -53.07 21.48 -20.86
C MET A 1 -51.57 21.88 -20.94
N LEU A 2 -51.19 23.14 -21.15
CA LEU A 2 -49.76 23.56 -21.24
C LEU A 2 -48.94 23.44 -19.93
N LYS A 3 -49.58 23.62 -18.76
CA LYS A 3 -48.87 23.53 -17.46
C LYS A 3 -48.38 22.13 -17.07
N SER A 4 -49.02 21.09 -17.59
CA SER A 4 -48.61 19.69 -17.31
C SER A 4 -47.40 19.26 -18.13
N LEU A 5 -47.25 19.79 -19.35
CA LEU A 5 -46.10 19.53 -20.22
C LEU A 5 -44.79 20.18 -19.71
N CYS A 6 -44.87 21.39 -19.17
CA CYS A 6 -43.71 22.08 -18.60
C CYS A 6 -43.14 21.35 -17.34
N LYS A 7 -44.02 20.75 -16.54
CA LYS A 7 -43.58 20.04 -15.33
C LYS A 7 -42.78 18.76 -15.66
N GLY A 8 -43.23 18.01 -16.67
CA GLY A 8 -42.52 16.82 -17.13
C GLY A 8 -41.16 17.13 -17.75
N LEU A 9 -41.03 18.24 -18.48
CA LEU A 9 -39.74 18.64 -19.08
C LEU A 9 -38.73 19.10 -18.03
N LEU A 10 -39.18 19.74 -16.95
CA LEU A 10 -38.32 20.19 -15.86
C LEU A 10 -37.77 19.01 -15.05
N GLU A 11 -38.60 17.99 -14.83
CA GLU A 11 -38.19 16.74 -14.13
C GLU A 11 -37.21 15.92 -14.95
N CYS A 12 -37.41 15.81 -16.27
CA CYS A 12 -36.45 15.15 -17.17
C CYS A 12 -35.09 15.85 -17.24
N ALA A 13 -35.08 17.20 -17.24
CA ALA A 13 -33.85 17.97 -17.24
C ALA A 13 -33.05 17.81 -15.91
N ALA A 14 -33.76 17.76 -14.78
CA ALA A 14 -33.13 17.51 -13.48
C ALA A 14 -32.52 16.09 -13.38
N LEU A 15 -33.19 15.07 -13.92
CA LEU A 15 -32.69 13.70 -13.98
C LEU A 15 -31.44 13.57 -14.87
N LEU A 16 -31.43 14.23 -16.04
CA LEU A 16 -30.28 14.23 -16.95
C LEU A 16 -29.07 14.94 -16.32
N LEU A 17 -29.29 16.05 -15.60
CA LEU A 17 -28.21 16.74 -14.86
C LEU A 17 -27.65 15.89 -13.71
N ALA A 18 -28.48 15.13 -13.01
CA ALA A 18 -28.03 14.22 -11.97
C ALA A 18 -27.19 13.07 -12.54
N ILE A 19 -27.57 12.51 -13.67
CA ILE A 19 -26.81 11.42 -14.33
C ILE A 19 -25.45 11.90 -14.82
N THR A 20 -25.36 13.11 -15.38
CA THR A 20 -24.07 13.69 -15.81
C THR A 20 -23.15 14.04 -14.64
N ALA A 21 -23.71 14.46 -13.49
CA ALA A 21 -22.94 14.72 -12.29
C ALA A 21 -22.35 13.43 -11.68
N ILE A 22 -23.07 12.30 -11.76
CA ILE A 22 -22.59 11.00 -11.25
C ILE A 22 -21.46 10.48 -12.16
N GLN A 23 -21.53 10.67 -13.46
CA GLN A 23 -20.46 10.25 -14.39
C GLN A 23 -19.16 11.05 -14.22
N SER A 24 -19.25 12.34 -13.92
CA SER A 24 -18.05 13.17 -13.64
C SER A 24 -17.39 12.84 -12.31
N CYS A 25 -18.13 12.38 -11.29
CA CYS A 25 -17.56 11.91 -10.03
C CYS A 25 -16.82 10.57 -10.16
N SER A 26 -17.23 9.67 -11.07
CA SER A 26 -16.56 8.39 -11.29
C SER A 26 -15.14 8.56 -11.83
N ALA A 27 -14.92 9.48 -12.76
CA ALA A 27 -13.59 9.76 -13.31
C ALA A 27 -12.63 10.39 -12.28
N CYS A 28 -13.13 11.17 -11.33
CA CYS A 28 -12.31 11.71 -10.24
C CYS A 28 -11.99 10.64 -9.18
N ALA A 29 -12.88 9.69 -8.94
CA ALA A 29 -12.67 8.60 -7.99
C ALA A 29 -11.59 7.64 -8.47
N THR A 30 -11.55 7.30 -9.75
CA THR A 30 -10.54 6.38 -10.34
C THR A 30 -9.12 6.94 -10.26
N VAL A 31 -8.92 8.22 -10.56
CA VAL A 31 -7.62 8.89 -10.43
C VAL A 31 -7.13 8.89 -8.97
N GLY A 32 -8.04 9.06 -8.01
CA GLY A 32 -7.73 9.00 -6.58
C GLY A 32 -7.29 7.61 -6.11
N VAL A 33 -7.95 6.56 -6.57
CA VAL A 33 -7.62 5.15 -6.24
C VAL A 33 -6.27 4.75 -6.83
N GLN A 34 -6.02 5.08 -8.09
CA GLN A 34 -4.75 4.79 -8.74
C GLN A 34 -3.58 5.47 -8.02
N ARG A 35 -3.69 6.78 -7.72
CA ARG A 35 -2.66 7.52 -6.97
C ARG A 35 -2.40 6.89 -5.60
N LYS A 36 -3.45 6.48 -4.87
CA LYS A 36 -3.31 5.80 -3.58
C LYS A 36 -2.60 4.46 -3.70
N ALA A 37 -2.90 3.67 -4.73
CA ALA A 37 -2.23 2.39 -4.96
C ALA A 37 -0.73 2.55 -5.25
N TYR A 38 -0.35 3.53 -6.06
CA TYR A 38 1.07 3.86 -6.30
C TYR A 38 1.76 4.34 -5.02
N THR A 39 1.13 5.24 -4.27
CA THR A 39 1.68 5.75 -3.01
C THR A 39 1.86 4.61 -2.01
N ALA A 40 0.88 3.70 -1.90
CA ALA A 40 0.98 2.54 -1.02
C ALA A 40 2.13 1.60 -1.43
N LEU A 41 2.30 1.34 -2.73
CA LEU A 41 3.41 0.52 -3.23
C LEU A 41 4.77 1.16 -2.92
N ASP A 42 4.93 2.45 -3.19
CA ASP A 42 6.16 3.19 -2.89
C ASP A 42 6.47 3.19 -1.39
N THR A 43 5.44 3.41 -0.55
CA THR A 43 5.55 3.32 0.91
C THR A 43 5.98 1.91 1.33
N GLY A 44 5.32 0.87 0.83
CA GLY A 44 5.67 -0.52 1.13
C GLY A 44 7.12 -0.87 0.77
N LEU A 45 7.59 -0.45 -0.40
CA LEU A 45 8.98 -0.65 -0.83
C LEU A 45 9.99 0.16 0.00
N ALA A 46 9.64 1.36 0.43
CA ALA A 46 10.49 2.17 1.31
C ALA A 46 10.62 1.53 2.70
N VAL A 47 9.50 1.08 3.28
CA VAL A 47 9.48 0.36 4.55
C VAL A 47 10.23 -0.96 4.46
N LEU A 48 10.10 -1.72 3.35
CA LEU A 48 10.86 -2.95 3.13
C LEU A 48 12.37 -2.71 3.22
N ARG A 49 12.88 -1.71 2.50
CA ARG A 49 14.31 -1.35 2.53
C ARG A 49 14.77 -0.90 3.92
N GLY A 50 13.93 -0.12 4.62
CA GLY A 50 14.19 0.29 5.99
C GLY A 50 14.27 -0.91 6.95
N THR A 51 13.31 -1.82 6.86
CA THR A 51 13.24 -3.03 7.68
C THR A 51 14.45 -3.94 7.46
N GLN A 52 14.87 -4.14 6.21
CA GLN A 52 16.08 -4.91 5.89
C GLN A 52 17.34 -4.33 6.53
N ARG A 53 17.50 -3.00 6.51
CA ARG A 53 18.65 -2.32 7.12
C ARG A 53 18.66 -2.48 8.64
N VAL A 54 17.51 -2.29 9.27
CA VAL A 54 17.36 -2.42 10.73
C VAL A 54 17.63 -3.86 11.14
N GLU A 55 16.99 -4.82 10.49
CA GLU A 55 17.11 -6.25 10.81
C GLU A 55 18.56 -6.72 10.72
N ILE A 56 19.26 -6.40 9.64
CA ILE A 56 20.68 -6.76 9.48
C ILE A 56 21.57 -6.13 10.55
N GLY A 57 21.25 -4.88 10.97
CA GLY A 57 22.05 -4.14 11.95
C GLY A 57 21.95 -4.68 13.37
N ILE A 58 20.88 -5.41 13.70
CA ILE A 58 20.61 -5.87 15.07
C ILE A 58 20.73 -7.38 15.26
N VAL A 59 21.34 -8.11 14.31
CA VAL A 59 21.57 -9.56 14.46
C VAL A 59 22.60 -9.81 15.56
N CYS A 60 22.26 -10.69 16.51
CA CYS A 60 23.14 -11.03 17.63
C CYS A 60 24.51 -11.56 17.16
N GLY A 61 25.57 -11.13 17.83
CA GLY A 61 26.94 -11.53 17.49
C GLY A 61 27.62 -10.64 16.44
N ARG A 62 26.96 -9.66 15.87
CA ARG A 62 27.62 -8.64 15.03
C ARG A 62 28.25 -7.53 15.90
N PRO A 63 29.40 -6.95 15.48
CA PRO A 63 30.08 -5.92 16.27
C PRO A 63 29.25 -4.69 16.58
N SER A 64 28.28 -4.35 15.71
CA SER A 64 27.38 -3.20 15.86
C SER A 64 26.03 -3.55 16.49
N ALA A 65 25.78 -4.86 16.79
CA ALA A 65 24.50 -5.27 17.35
C ALA A 65 24.37 -4.88 18.82
N PRO A 66 23.19 -4.48 19.28
CA PRO A 66 22.93 -4.27 20.68
C PRO A 66 23.05 -5.60 21.47
N PRO A 67 23.31 -5.57 22.78
CA PRO A 67 23.31 -6.78 23.59
C PRO A 67 21.91 -7.40 23.69
N ALA A 68 21.84 -8.73 23.96
CA ALA A 68 20.58 -9.38 24.25
C ALA A 68 19.86 -8.72 25.43
N PRO A 69 18.52 -8.59 25.45
CA PRO A 69 17.54 -9.12 24.49
C PRO A 69 17.22 -8.20 23.29
N ALA A 70 17.94 -7.10 23.11
CA ALA A 70 17.66 -6.11 22.06
C ALA A 70 18.21 -6.50 20.67
N CYS A 71 18.87 -7.64 20.54
CA CYS A 71 19.31 -8.19 19.25
C CYS A 71 18.41 -9.34 18.77
N VAL A 72 18.44 -9.59 17.46
CA VAL A 72 17.71 -10.69 16.80
C VAL A 72 18.56 -11.96 16.82
N PRO A 73 18.08 -13.08 17.41
CA PRO A 73 18.75 -14.35 17.35
C PRO A 73 18.91 -14.86 15.90
N ILE A 74 19.99 -15.59 15.62
CA ILE A 74 20.31 -16.04 14.26
C ILE A 74 19.21 -16.90 13.62
N GLY A 75 18.52 -17.73 14.41
CA GLY A 75 17.40 -18.53 13.92
C GLY A 75 16.21 -17.68 13.47
N LEU A 76 15.86 -16.66 14.25
CA LEU A 76 14.81 -15.70 13.90
C LEU A 76 15.25 -14.84 12.69
N HIS A 77 16.52 -14.46 12.61
CA HIS A 77 17.07 -13.74 11.46
C HIS A 77 16.81 -14.50 10.15
N HIS A 78 17.08 -15.80 10.09
CA HIS A 78 16.80 -16.59 8.87
C HIS A 78 15.32 -16.65 8.52
N GLU A 79 14.44 -16.76 9.51
CA GLU A 79 12.99 -16.73 9.28
C GLU A 79 12.53 -15.37 8.72
N LEU A 80 12.98 -14.28 9.34
CA LEU A 80 12.65 -12.93 8.90
C LEU A 80 13.16 -12.62 7.49
N GLN A 81 14.35 -13.11 7.15
CA GLN A 81 14.89 -13.02 5.78
C GLN A 81 14.00 -13.71 4.75
N GLY A 82 13.41 -14.86 5.08
CA GLY A 82 12.43 -15.52 4.24
C GLY A 82 11.20 -14.65 3.95
N TYR A 83 10.65 -14.00 4.97
CA TYR A 83 9.52 -13.07 4.80
C TYR A 83 9.91 -11.82 4.02
N LEU A 84 11.10 -11.27 4.26
CA LEU A 84 11.58 -10.08 3.54
C LEU A 84 11.82 -10.38 2.06
N LEU A 85 12.29 -11.57 1.72
CA LEU A 85 12.43 -12.01 0.33
C LEU A 85 11.07 -12.17 -0.36
N GLN A 86 10.09 -12.78 0.31
CA GLN A 86 8.73 -12.86 -0.21
C GLN A 86 8.12 -11.47 -0.41
N ALA A 87 8.30 -10.56 0.53
CA ALA A 87 7.86 -9.18 0.44
C ALA A 87 8.50 -8.45 -0.76
N ALA A 88 9.79 -8.65 -1.00
CA ALA A 88 10.52 -8.08 -2.14
C ALA A 88 9.95 -8.59 -3.48
N ASN A 89 9.68 -9.89 -3.59
CA ASN A 89 9.09 -10.48 -4.79
C ASN A 89 7.69 -9.91 -5.06
N LEU A 90 6.83 -9.85 -4.04
CA LEU A 90 5.50 -9.26 -4.17
C LEU A 90 5.54 -7.78 -4.59
N GLY A 91 6.48 -7.01 -4.03
CA GLY A 91 6.70 -5.62 -4.42
C GLY A 91 7.13 -5.47 -5.88
N THR A 92 8.05 -6.30 -6.34
CA THR A 92 8.52 -6.32 -7.73
C THR A 92 7.41 -6.71 -8.70
N GLU A 93 6.63 -7.74 -8.36
CA GLU A 93 5.49 -8.18 -9.18
C GLU A 93 4.38 -7.13 -9.24
N ALA A 94 4.05 -6.50 -8.10
CA ALA A 94 3.09 -5.39 -8.07
C ALA A 94 3.56 -4.21 -8.92
N GLN A 95 4.85 -3.86 -8.83
CA GLN A 95 5.45 -2.79 -9.63
C GLN A 95 5.39 -3.09 -11.12
N ALA A 96 5.68 -4.31 -11.56
CA ALA A 96 5.59 -4.73 -12.95
C ALA A 96 4.16 -4.63 -13.50
N LEU A 97 3.16 -5.04 -12.70
CA LEU A 97 1.75 -4.94 -13.07
C LEU A 97 1.28 -3.47 -13.23
N VAL A 98 1.86 -2.57 -12.49
CA VAL A 98 1.48 -1.15 -12.47
C VAL A 98 2.22 -0.34 -13.53
N GLN A 99 3.50 -0.63 -13.81
CA GLN A 99 4.32 0.10 -14.78
C GLN A 99 3.83 -0.02 -16.23
N GLY A 100 3.14 -1.10 -16.59
CA GLY A 100 2.60 -1.34 -17.94
C GLY A 100 1.26 -0.67 -18.21
N LEU A 101 0.65 0.01 -17.24
CA LEU A 101 -0.70 0.55 -17.37
C LEU A 101 -0.73 1.96 -17.97
N PRO A 102 -1.69 2.28 -18.85
CA PRO A 102 -1.98 3.66 -19.25
C PRO A 102 -2.32 4.51 -18.02
N GLN A 103 -1.88 5.78 -18.02
CA GLN A 103 -2.02 6.72 -16.88
C GLN A 103 -3.46 6.90 -16.33
N LYS A 104 -4.48 6.41 -17.03
CA LYS A 104 -5.90 6.54 -16.68
C LYS A 104 -6.61 5.21 -16.40
N SER A 105 -5.90 4.08 -16.38
CA SER A 105 -6.50 2.79 -16.07
C SER A 105 -6.47 2.51 -14.57
N ASP A 106 -7.52 1.87 -14.06
CA ASP A 106 -7.53 1.37 -12.69
C ASP A 106 -6.43 0.31 -12.52
N PRO A 107 -5.70 0.33 -11.38
CA PRO A 107 -4.74 -0.72 -11.10
C PRO A 107 -5.45 -2.06 -11.09
N PRO A 108 -4.88 -3.11 -11.72
CA PRO A 108 -5.48 -4.42 -11.68
C PRO A 108 -5.62 -4.86 -10.23
N TRP A 109 -6.75 -5.49 -9.90
CA TRP A 109 -6.99 -5.99 -8.54
C TRP A 109 -5.85 -6.89 -8.04
N GLU A 110 -5.16 -7.59 -8.94
CA GLU A 110 -3.97 -8.40 -8.66
C GLU A 110 -2.81 -7.58 -8.09
N ALA A 111 -2.60 -6.36 -8.58
CA ALA A 111 -1.58 -5.47 -8.04
C ALA A 111 -1.94 -5.02 -6.62
N LEU A 112 -3.21 -4.71 -6.38
CA LEU A 112 -3.71 -4.34 -5.04
C LEU A 112 -3.60 -5.50 -4.04
N ASP A 113 -3.91 -6.71 -4.45
CA ASP A 113 -3.75 -7.93 -3.63
C ASP A 113 -2.27 -8.15 -3.25
N LYS A 114 -1.36 -7.98 -4.21
CA LYS A 114 0.08 -8.09 -3.95
C LYS A 114 0.58 -7.01 -2.99
N VAL A 115 0.12 -5.77 -3.13
CA VAL A 115 0.44 -4.69 -2.20
C VAL A 115 -0.09 -5.00 -0.80
N ALA A 116 -1.32 -5.48 -0.67
CA ALA A 116 -1.88 -5.87 0.63
C ALA A 116 -1.08 -7.00 1.29
N LYS A 117 -0.67 -8.02 0.54
CA LYS A 117 0.20 -9.10 1.02
C LYS A 117 1.59 -8.61 1.43
N LEU A 118 2.18 -7.70 0.66
CA LEU A 118 3.43 -7.02 1.02
C LEU A 118 3.32 -6.34 2.38
N PHE A 119 2.28 -5.55 2.61
CA PHE A 119 2.05 -4.87 3.88
C PHE A 119 1.86 -5.85 5.04
N ALA A 120 1.11 -6.94 4.85
CA ALA A 120 0.91 -7.97 5.87
C ALA A 120 2.23 -8.64 6.27
N LEU A 121 3.11 -8.95 5.32
CA LEU A 121 4.43 -9.52 5.59
C LEU A 121 5.32 -8.53 6.34
N LEU A 122 5.35 -7.25 5.92
CA LEU A 122 6.13 -6.22 6.60
C LEU A 122 5.66 -5.99 8.03
N GLN A 123 4.36 -5.97 8.26
CA GLN A 123 3.79 -5.87 9.60
C GLN A 123 4.20 -7.05 10.48
N ARG A 124 4.19 -8.27 9.93
CA ARG A 124 4.64 -9.47 10.64
C ARG A 124 6.11 -9.37 11.02
N VAL A 125 6.99 -8.97 10.09
CA VAL A 125 8.43 -8.81 10.35
C VAL A 125 8.67 -7.73 11.41
N LEU A 126 8.09 -6.54 11.25
CA LEU A 126 8.25 -5.43 12.19
C LEU A 126 7.74 -5.78 13.60
N SER A 127 6.68 -6.59 13.71
CA SER A 127 6.16 -7.05 15.00
C SER A 127 7.06 -8.07 15.70
N ALA A 128 7.89 -8.79 14.93
CA ALA A 128 8.86 -9.75 15.45
C ALA A 128 10.21 -9.12 15.84
N LEU A 129 10.51 -7.91 15.38
CA LEU A 129 11.73 -7.19 15.72
C LEU A 129 11.65 -6.60 17.14
N PRO A 130 12.79 -6.53 17.86
CA PRO A 130 12.86 -5.79 19.13
C PRO A 130 12.43 -4.34 18.94
N ARG A 131 11.65 -3.83 19.89
CA ARG A 131 11.18 -2.44 19.85
C ARG A 131 12.34 -1.47 19.89
N SER A 132 12.35 -0.54 18.95
CA SER A 132 13.31 0.55 18.88
C SER A 132 12.65 1.74 18.19
N GLN A 133 13.20 2.92 18.37
CA GLN A 133 12.71 4.13 17.70
C GLN A 133 12.63 3.96 16.16
N GLN A 134 13.58 3.22 15.57
CA GLN A 134 13.58 2.95 14.13
C GLN A 134 12.46 1.99 13.72
N VAL A 135 12.20 0.94 14.49
CA VAL A 135 11.09 0.00 14.25
C VAL A 135 9.75 0.71 14.41
N ASP A 136 9.57 1.51 15.44
CA ASP A 136 8.35 2.28 15.68
C ASP A 136 8.09 3.30 14.54
N ALA A 137 9.14 3.95 14.03
CA ALA A 137 9.02 4.85 12.87
C ALA A 137 8.60 4.12 11.59
N LEU A 138 9.15 2.92 11.33
CA LEU A 138 8.76 2.11 10.18
C LEU A 138 7.31 1.60 10.31
N GLN A 139 6.88 1.22 11.50
CA GLN A 139 5.48 0.84 11.76
C GLN A 139 4.53 2.02 11.52
N ALA A 140 4.88 3.21 11.98
CA ALA A 140 4.09 4.42 11.75
C ALA A 140 3.96 4.74 10.25
N GLN A 141 5.04 4.60 9.48
CA GLN A 141 5.00 4.76 8.02
C GLN A 141 4.10 3.72 7.34
N LEU A 142 4.13 2.48 7.82
CA LEU A 142 3.32 1.40 7.25
C LEU A 142 1.81 1.61 7.47
N VAL A 143 1.43 2.20 8.60
CA VAL A 143 0.02 2.45 8.95
C VAL A 143 -0.51 3.75 8.32
N GLY A 144 0.37 4.73 8.10
CA GLY A 144 -0.01 6.05 7.55
C GLY A 144 -0.01 6.17 6.03
N GLY A 145 0.47 5.17 5.29
CA GLY A 145 0.48 5.09 3.82
C GLY A 145 -0.71 4.34 3.28
#